data_4ae02d919455362d061ff6b0fc67aa8f
#
_entry.id   4ae02d919455362d061ff6b0fc67aa8f
#
_cell.length_a   1.000
_cell.length_b   1.000
_cell.length_c   1.000
_cell.angle_alpha   90.00
_cell.angle_beta   90.00
_cell.angle_gamma   90.00
#
_symmetry.space_group_name_H-M   'P 1'
#
loop_
_entity.id
_entity.type
_entity.pdbx_description
1 polymer ?
#
loop_
_entity_poly.entity_id
_entity_poly.type
_entity_poly.pdbx_seq_one_letter_code
_entity_poly.pdbx_strand_id
1 'polypeptide(L)'
;MMKYILFALLLLGLWVTEPLWMKSNTNTTTSPVDKHITEQGKARAELLSAEAKKLKELETKFGPKPYGKYSTSVPPAIYDYWGKTLKYPDSLEEERCGPIRAAEKGWTTVCRYRAKNSSGSLELMQDTFIIKNGIAHK
;
A
#
# COMPACT_ATOMS: atom_id res chain seq x y z
N MET A 1 -32.78 -53.15 -19.73
CA MET A 1 -33.05 -51.74 -19.41
C MET A 1 -33.98 -51.68 -18.21
N MET A 2 -33.56 -51.92 -16.99
CA MET A 2 -34.36 -51.83 -15.75
C MET A 2 -33.38 -51.94 -14.58
N LYS A 3 -32.68 -50.89 -14.22
CA LYS A 3 -31.74 -50.85 -13.05
C LYS A 3 -31.69 -49.53 -12.32
N TYR A 4 -32.56 -48.53 -12.54
CA TYR A 4 -32.46 -47.20 -11.94
C TYR A 4 -33.72 -46.72 -11.19
N ILE A 5 -34.60 -47.60 -10.72
CA ILE A 5 -35.83 -47.20 -10.02
C ILE A 5 -35.81 -47.48 -8.51
N LEU A 6 -34.70 -47.90 -7.92
CA LEU A 6 -34.64 -48.30 -6.50
C LEU A 6 -33.81 -47.37 -5.58
N PHE A 7 -33.46 -46.16 -6.02
CA PHE A 7 -32.68 -45.22 -5.19
C PHE A 7 -33.43 -43.96 -4.74
N ALA A 8 -34.74 -43.87 -5.00
CA ALA A 8 -35.52 -42.64 -4.77
C ALA A 8 -36.38 -42.63 -3.49
N LEU A 9 -36.28 -43.62 -2.61
CA LEU A 9 -37.18 -43.73 -1.44
C LEU A 9 -36.50 -43.78 -0.06
N LEU A 10 -35.25 -43.32 0.08
CA LEU A 10 -34.54 -43.30 1.38
C LEU A 10 -34.12 -41.94 1.88
N LEU A 11 -34.69 -40.82 1.39
CA LEU A 11 -34.42 -39.48 1.84
C LEU A 11 -35.59 -38.73 2.52
N LEU A 12 -36.60 -39.45 2.96
CA LEU A 12 -37.74 -38.88 3.70
C LEU A 12 -37.77 -39.41 5.13
N GLY A 13 -36.86 -38.99 6.00
CA GLY A 13 -36.91 -39.48 7.37
C GLY A 13 -35.92 -38.90 8.36
N LEU A 14 -35.37 -37.73 8.14
CA LEU A 14 -34.62 -37.01 9.18
C LEU A 14 -35.35 -35.71 9.57
N TRP A 15 -36.45 -35.86 10.29
CA TRP A 15 -36.96 -34.79 11.15
C TRP A 15 -35.94 -34.58 12.26
N VAL A 16 -35.06 -33.60 12.08
CA VAL A 16 -34.24 -33.07 13.15
C VAL A 16 -35.17 -32.30 14.09
N THR A 17 -35.54 -32.94 15.18
CA THR A 17 -36.18 -32.25 16.30
C THR A 17 -35.13 -31.35 16.94
N GLU A 18 -35.16 -30.07 16.61
CA GLU A 18 -34.32 -29.07 17.28
C GLU A 18 -34.69 -29.03 18.76
N PRO A 19 -33.73 -29.17 19.68
CA PRO A 19 -33.99 -29.10 21.08
C PRO A 19 -34.41 -27.68 21.48
N LEU A 20 -35.63 -27.53 22.02
CA LEU A 20 -36.27 -26.28 22.42
C LEU A 20 -35.50 -25.42 23.44
N TRP A 21 -34.35 -25.88 23.94
CA TRP A 21 -33.52 -25.14 24.89
C TRP A 21 -32.49 -24.18 24.25
N MET A 22 -32.30 -24.22 22.90
CA MET A 22 -31.41 -23.32 22.16
C MET A 22 -32.11 -22.05 21.63
N LYS A 23 -33.22 -21.63 22.22
CA LYS A 23 -33.66 -20.24 22.08
C LYS A 23 -32.73 -19.37 22.91
N SER A 24 -31.54 -19.11 22.35
CA SER A 24 -30.68 -18.02 22.84
C SER A 24 -31.49 -16.73 22.70
N ASN A 25 -31.87 -16.14 23.83
CA ASN A 25 -32.35 -14.77 23.89
C ASN A 25 -31.28 -13.85 23.36
N THR A 26 -31.28 -13.61 22.04
CA THR A 26 -30.52 -12.52 21.43
C THR A 26 -31.24 -11.19 21.69
N ASN A 27 -31.50 -10.89 22.96
CA ASN A 27 -31.63 -9.52 23.40
C ASN A 27 -30.20 -8.97 23.44
N THR A 28 -29.64 -8.69 22.26
CA THR A 28 -28.40 -7.94 22.13
C THR A 28 -28.72 -6.50 22.52
N THR A 29 -28.71 -6.26 23.84
CA THR A 29 -28.56 -4.90 24.36
C THR A 29 -27.17 -4.45 23.91
N THR A 30 -27.12 -3.79 22.77
CA THR A 30 -25.88 -3.23 22.23
C THR A 30 -25.35 -2.26 23.27
N SER A 31 -24.27 -2.66 23.94
CA SER A 31 -23.60 -1.84 24.94
C SER A 31 -23.18 -0.52 24.29
N PRO A 32 -23.18 0.61 25.00
CA PRO A 32 -22.66 1.89 24.49
C PRO A 32 -21.24 1.77 23.94
N VAL A 33 -20.44 0.85 24.46
CA VAL A 33 -19.08 0.52 23.99
C VAL A 33 -19.10 -0.08 22.58
N ASP A 34 -20.02 -0.99 22.28
CA ASP A 34 -20.11 -1.64 20.96
C ASP A 34 -20.52 -0.65 19.86
N LYS A 35 -21.38 0.31 20.17
CA LYS A 35 -21.74 1.39 19.23
C LYS A 35 -20.54 2.28 18.90
N HIS A 36 -19.76 2.66 19.91
CA HIS A 36 -18.58 3.51 19.75
C HIS A 36 -17.50 2.83 18.89
N ILE A 37 -17.27 1.53 19.09
CA ILE A 37 -16.32 0.74 18.28
C ILE A 37 -16.80 0.67 16.83
N THR A 38 -18.09 0.51 16.59
CA THR A 38 -18.66 0.41 15.24
C THR A 38 -18.59 1.75 14.49
N GLU A 39 -18.82 2.87 15.17
CA GLU A 39 -18.71 4.22 14.58
C GLU A 39 -17.26 4.58 14.25
N GLN A 40 -16.31 4.27 15.14
CA GLN A 40 -14.89 4.44 14.87
C GLN A 40 -14.41 3.58 13.67
N GLY A 41 -14.92 2.35 13.57
CA GLY A 41 -14.63 1.46 12.43
C GLY A 41 -15.11 2.04 11.11
N LYS A 42 -16.32 2.60 11.06
CA LYS A 42 -16.88 3.26 9.87
C LYS A 42 -16.08 4.51 9.49
N ALA A 43 -15.80 5.40 10.43
CA ALA A 43 -15.03 6.60 10.20
C ALA A 43 -13.62 6.28 9.65
N ARG A 44 -12.97 5.24 10.19
CA ARG A 44 -11.67 4.77 9.69
C ARG A 44 -11.76 4.20 8.27
N ALA A 45 -12.80 3.44 7.97
CA ALA A 45 -13.02 2.90 6.63
C ALA A 45 -13.25 4.00 5.59
N GLU A 46 -14.01 5.04 5.94
CA GLU A 46 -14.23 6.21 5.08
C GLU A 46 -12.93 6.98 4.82
N LEU A 47 -12.11 7.22 5.85
CA LEU A 47 -10.80 7.84 5.71
C LEU A 47 -9.89 7.05 4.76
N LEU A 48 -9.78 5.73 4.96
CA LEU A 48 -8.97 4.87 4.11
C LEU A 48 -9.46 4.87 2.65
N SER A 49 -10.76 4.91 2.43
CA SER A 49 -11.34 4.98 1.09
C SER A 49 -11.04 6.32 0.40
N ALA A 50 -11.11 7.43 1.13
CA ALA A 50 -10.77 8.76 0.63
C ALA A 50 -9.27 8.88 0.31
N GLU A 51 -8.39 8.35 1.16
CA GLU A 51 -6.95 8.30 0.91
C GLU A 51 -6.60 7.44 -0.32
N ALA A 52 -7.24 6.29 -0.47
CA ALA A 52 -7.05 5.41 -1.62
C ALA A 52 -7.50 6.11 -2.93
N LYS A 53 -8.62 6.84 -2.91
CA LYS A 53 -9.10 7.61 -4.05
C LYS A 53 -8.11 8.73 -4.42
N LYS A 54 -7.64 9.48 -3.43
CA LYS A 54 -6.64 10.55 -3.62
C LYS A 54 -5.33 9.99 -4.18
N LEU A 55 -4.87 8.85 -3.68
CA LEU A 55 -3.67 8.20 -4.19
C LEU A 55 -3.84 7.82 -5.67
N LYS A 56 -4.98 7.25 -6.05
CA LYS A 56 -5.30 6.89 -7.44
C LYS A 56 -5.31 8.10 -8.38
N GLU A 57 -5.84 9.22 -7.93
CA GLU A 57 -5.81 10.48 -8.69
C GLU A 57 -4.38 10.98 -8.90
N LEU A 58 -3.54 10.90 -7.87
CA LEU A 58 -2.13 11.29 -7.95
C LEU A 58 -1.34 10.35 -8.87
N GLU A 59 -1.60 9.04 -8.80
CA GLU A 59 -0.98 8.05 -9.69
C GLU A 59 -1.39 8.23 -11.15
N THR A 60 -2.62 8.64 -11.40
CA THR A 60 -3.08 8.98 -12.76
C THR A 60 -2.35 10.22 -13.30
N LYS A 61 -2.06 11.20 -12.43
CA LYS A 61 -1.41 12.46 -12.79
C LYS A 61 0.11 12.36 -12.93
N PHE A 62 0.74 11.58 -12.06
CA PHE A 62 2.21 11.55 -11.90
C PHE A 62 2.85 10.20 -12.22
N GLY A 63 2.04 9.21 -12.57
CA GLY A 63 2.46 7.81 -12.64
C GLY A 63 2.45 7.13 -11.26
N PRO A 64 2.72 5.83 -11.21
CA PRO A 64 2.68 5.05 -9.97
C PRO A 64 3.62 5.66 -8.94
N LYS A 65 3.18 5.64 -7.67
CA LYS A 65 4.02 6.11 -6.56
C LYS A 65 5.31 5.28 -6.53
N PRO A 66 6.48 5.91 -6.63
CA PRO A 66 7.73 5.18 -6.63
C PRO A 66 7.96 4.56 -5.25
N TYR A 67 8.30 3.28 -5.24
CA TYR A 67 8.67 2.56 -4.03
C TYR A 67 10.13 2.12 -4.15
N GLY A 68 10.91 2.33 -3.11
CA GLY A 68 12.17 1.62 -2.95
C GLY A 68 11.90 0.17 -2.53
N LYS A 69 12.88 -0.69 -2.64
CA LYS A 69 12.81 -2.09 -2.18
C LYS A 69 12.42 -2.18 -0.69
N TYR A 70 12.79 -1.15 0.08
CA TYR A 70 12.43 -0.94 1.48
C TYR A 70 11.95 0.51 1.66
N SER A 71 11.21 0.81 2.72
CA SER A 71 10.65 2.14 2.98
C SER A 71 11.68 3.30 3.04
N THR A 72 12.96 2.96 3.26
CA THR A 72 14.10 3.90 3.32
C THR A 72 15.02 3.78 2.12
N SER A 73 14.75 2.87 1.18
CA SER A 73 15.60 2.67 0.02
C SER A 73 15.37 3.72 -1.06
N VAL A 74 16.42 3.98 -1.81
CA VAL A 74 16.40 4.92 -2.94
C VAL A 74 15.50 4.38 -4.05
N PRO A 75 14.57 5.17 -4.61
CA PRO A 75 13.80 4.77 -5.77
C PRO A 75 14.68 4.49 -7.00
N PRO A 76 14.37 3.46 -7.81
CA PRO A 76 15.16 3.13 -9.01
C PRO A 76 15.38 4.31 -9.96
N ALA A 77 14.38 5.15 -10.14
CA ALA A 77 14.48 6.34 -10.99
C ALA A 77 15.59 7.31 -10.56
N ILE A 78 15.91 7.37 -9.27
CA ILE A 78 16.99 8.22 -8.75
C ILE A 78 18.35 7.59 -9.05
N TYR A 79 18.49 6.27 -8.98
CA TYR A 79 19.71 5.58 -9.43
C TYR A 79 19.97 5.83 -10.90
N ASP A 80 18.94 5.74 -11.74
CA ASP A 80 19.04 6.03 -13.16
C ASP A 80 19.47 7.49 -13.43
N TYR A 81 18.98 8.42 -12.60
CA TYR A 81 19.38 9.81 -12.66
C TYR A 81 20.84 9.98 -12.29
N TRP A 82 21.30 9.44 -11.16
CA TRP A 82 22.69 9.52 -10.73
C TRP A 82 23.64 8.86 -11.72
N GLY A 83 23.29 7.70 -12.27
CA GLY A 83 24.09 7.02 -13.30
C GLY A 83 24.33 7.85 -14.55
N LYS A 84 23.41 8.78 -14.88
CA LYS A 84 23.51 9.65 -16.05
C LYS A 84 24.14 11.01 -15.77
N THR A 85 24.07 11.50 -14.53
CA THR A 85 24.42 12.89 -14.20
C THR A 85 25.67 13.03 -13.35
N LEU A 86 26.02 12.01 -12.57
CA LEU A 86 27.26 12.04 -11.81
C LEU A 86 28.46 11.83 -12.71
N LYS A 87 29.52 12.61 -12.50
CA LYS A 87 30.77 12.47 -13.25
C LYS A 87 31.49 11.13 -12.97
N TYR A 88 31.32 10.62 -11.76
CA TYR A 88 31.87 9.36 -11.27
C TYR A 88 30.77 8.49 -10.63
N PRO A 89 29.88 7.88 -11.44
CA PRO A 89 28.77 7.09 -10.92
C PRO A 89 29.18 5.96 -10.00
N ASP A 90 30.32 5.31 -10.29
CA ASP A 90 30.86 4.20 -9.50
C ASP A 90 31.34 4.62 -8.10
N SER A 91 31.44 5.93 -7.85
CA SER A 91 31.81 6.47 -6.53
C SER A 91 30.60 6.74 -5.63
N LEU A 92 29.40 6.41 -6.10
CA LEU A 92 28.19 6.65 -5.36
C LEU A 92 28.13 5.78 -4.11
N GLU A 93 28.02 6.42 -2.98
CA GLU A 93 27.67 5.83 -1.69
C GLU A 93 26.33 6.41 -1.29
N GLU A 94 25.30 5.57 -1.22
CA GLU A 94 24.00 6.04 -0.74
C GLU A 94 23.96 6.08 0.77
N GLU A 95 23.38 7.15 1.31
CA GLU A 95 23.06 7.21 2.73
C GLU A 95 21.61 6.86 2.96
N ARG A 96 20.71 7.69 2.47
CA ARG A 96 19.24 7.47 2.58
C ARG A 96 18.43 8.48 1.79
N CYS A 97 17.22 8.08 1.42
CA CYS A 97 16.17 9.01 0.99
C CYS A 97 15.09 9.13 2.07
N GLY A 98 14.48 10.30 2.13
CA GLY A 98 13.32 10.57 2.97
C GLY A 98 12.04 9.95 2.44
N PRO A 99 10.90 10.13 3.14
CA PRO A 99 9.61 9.63 2.69
C PRO A 99 9.18 10.30 1.38
N ILE A 100 8.59 9.50 0.50
CA ILE A 100 8.05 9.99 -0.77
C ILE A 100 6.69 10.62 -0.52
N ARG A 101 6.54 11.88 -0.93
CA ARG A 101 5.33 12.68 -0.78
C ARG A 101 4.87 13.20 -2.14
N ALA A 102 3.57 13.39 -2.29
CA ALA A 102 3.04 14.09 -3.45
C ALA A 102 3.29 15.60 -3.32
N ALA A 103 3.77 16.21 -4.40
CA ALA A 103 3.93 17.65 -4.55
C ALA A 103 3.21 18.12 -5.82
N GLU A 104 3.26 19.40 -6.11
CA GLU A 104 2.57 20.00 -7.26
C GLU A 104 3.01 19.41 -8.61
N LYS A 105 4.31 19.10 -8.75
CA LYS A 105 4.93 18.65 -10.01
C LYS A 105 5.14 17.14 -10.12
N GLY A 106 4.96 16.39 -9.04
CA GLY A 106 5.22 14.95 -9.02
C GLY A 106 5.40 14.40 -7.61
N TRP A 107 5.91 13.19 -7.53
CA TRP A 107 6.35 12.58 -6.28
C TRP A 107 7.71 13.16 -5.88
N THR A 108 7.85 13.67 -4.67
CA THR A 108 9.09 14.29 -4.21
C THR A 108 9.69 13.54 -3.03
N THR A 109 11.01 13.50 -3.00
CA THR A 109 11.80 12.99 -1.87
C THR A 109 13.12 13.75 -1.79
N VAL A 110 13.73 13.77 -0.61
CA VAL A 110 15.05 14.33 -0.37
C VAL A 110 16.01 13.18 -0.09
N CYS A 111 17.09 13.10 -0.86
CA CYS A 111 18.12 12.08 -0.68
C CYS A 111 19.44 12.71 -0.25
N ARG A 112 20.12 12.02 0.68
CA ARG A 112 21.50 12.31 1.10
C ARG A 112 22.38 11.18 0.61
N TYR A 113 23.47 11.52 -0.06
CA TYR A 113 24.40 10.57 -0.64
C TYR A 113 25.79 11.16 -0.72
N ARG A 114 26.79 10.30 -0.89
CA ARG A 114 28.16 10.71 -1.17
C ARG A 114 28.56 10.31 -2.58
N ALA A 115 29.24 11.19 -3.25
CA ALA A 115 29.84 10.89 -4.55
C ALA A 115 31.07 11.78 -4.76
N LYS A 116 31.98 11.37 -5.65
CA LYS A 116 33.11 12.19 -6.03
C LYS A 116 32.66 13.40 -6.84
N ASN A 117 33.13 14.56 -6.41
CA ASN A 117 32.92 15.80 -7.14
C ASN A 117 33.84 15.88 -8.37
N SER A 118 33.85 17.02 -9.10
CA SER A 118 34.65 17.24 -10.28
C SER A 118 36.16 17.16 -10.02
N SER A 119 36.62 17.43 -8.80
CA SER A 119 38.04 17.31 -8.40
C SER A 119 38.43 15.89 -7.93
N GLY A 120 37.48 14.95 -7.89
CA GLY A 120 37.69 13.57 -7.44
C GLY A 120 37.60 13.36 -5.93
N SER A 121 37.26 14.38 -5.16
CA SER A 121 37.07 14.29 -3.72
C SER A 121 35.65 13.78 -3.39
N LEU A 122 35.54 12.83 -2.45
CA LEU A 122 34.25 12.34 -1.96
C LEU A 122 33.55 13.42 -1.14
N GLU A 123 32.35 13.78 -1.52
CA GLU A 123 31.56 14.86 -0.93
C GLU A 123 30.16 14.38 -0.57
N LEU A 124 29.64 14.87 0.57
CA LEU A 124 28.27 14.64 1.01
C LEU A 124 27.35 15.63 0.29
N MET A 125 26.36 15.11 -0.40
CA MET A 125 25.36 15.88 -1.11
C MET A 125 23.96 15.62 -0.55
N GLN A 126 23.10 16.62 -0.68
CA GLN A 126 21.68 16.50 -0.37
C GLN A 126 20.87 17.16 -1.46
N ASP A 127 20.05 16.37 -2.14
CA ASP A 127 19.24 16.82 -3.25
C ASP A 127 17.76 16.47 -3.07
N THR A 128 16.91 17.34 -3.59
CA THR A 128 15.48 17.10 -3.71
C THR A 128 15.18 16.57 -5.11
N PHE A 129 14.57 15.40 -5.18
CA PHE A 129 14.16 14.77 -6.43
C PHE A 129 12.66 14.87 -6.63
N ILE A 130 12.25 15.14 -7.86
CA ILE A 130 10.88 15.08 -8.34
C ILE A 130 10.79 13.91 -9.30
N ILE A 131 9.90 12.96 -9.03
CA ILE A 131 9.69 11.77 -9.85
C ILE A 131 8.32 11.85 -10.48
N LYS A 132 8.29 11.74 -11.81
CA LYS A 132 7.07 11.71 -12.60
C LYS A 132 7.19 10.66 -13.69
N ASN A 133 6.18 9.80 -13.82
CA ASN A 133 6.16 8.69 -14.80
C ASN A 133 7.45 7.83 -14.76
N GLY A 134 7.96 7.58 -13.57
CA GLY A 134 9.17 6.78 -13.37
C GLY A 134 10.48 7.48 -13.71
N ILE A 135 10.49 8.78 -14.01
CA ILE A 135 11.69 9.57 -14.33
C ILE A 135 11.95 10.56 -13.19
N ALA A 136 13.18 10.56 -12.69
CA ALA A 136 13.64 11.50 -11.66
C ALA A 136 14.27 12.75 -12.31
N HIS A 137 14.00 13.90 -11.69
CA HIS A 137 14.55 15.21 -11.99
C HIS A 137 15.02 15.87 -10.70
N LYS A 138 16.03 16.74 -10.81
CA LYS A 138 16.53 17.60 -9.72
C LYS A 138 16.01 19.01 -9.86
#